data_3187618ba1251f063adb619142c8f07b
#
_entry.id   3187618ba1251f063adb619142c8f07b
#
_cell.length_a   1.000
_cell.length_b   1.000
_cell.length_c   1.000
_cell.angle_alpha   90.00
_cell.angle_beta   90.00
_cell.angle_gamma   90.00
#
_symmetry.space_group_name_H-M   'P 1'
#
loop_
_entity.id
_entity.type
_entity.pdbx_description
1 polymer ?
#
loop_
_entity_poly.entity_id
_entity_poly.type
_entity_poly.pdbx_seq_one_letter_code
_entity_poly.pdbx_strand_id
1 'polypeptide(L)'
;MISKKDEQSRKNLQMIDIDTLVPKNHLVRHIENVIDFEFIRGYVEDMYSIDKGRPSIDPVVLFKIVFIQFLFGIKSMRQTIKEIDVNVAYRWFLGYGFTEQIPNYSTFSQNYRRRFVGTDVFEKIFKHILSNLIENGLVKENTYFIDSTHIKAYANKRKVDNEYIDVDYNIYTKNLHEEINRQREKENKKPIDFNQKKQVAISRTDPESGMFHKGEKEKQLAYSVQTAVDENGWVMGCKTTSASVNDNNAGMEFVDELTDEFKDTKMVVMDAGYTSPLLQDILLSKGIMPVLPYDRPKGKKLIKESGEVEFTYTKHYFKYIEENDMYICPYLKPLTYRGIDTQGYKVYRSKTKDCRDCPYKHKCTNQNTKSISRHLLEYTKKHSMEFRLTEDGKELYKKRKYTIERLFAQCKMSHCLGFTLLRGKEKNHNRNLIIYSAANIKKLALLVWKYQIKIEKISSFKHSFLTKISHYFLKLSKNQKNNLVCLN
;
A
#
# COMPACT_ATOMS: atom_id res chain seq x y z
N MET A 1 44.83 -9.98 33.02
CA MET A 1 44.34 -11.14 33.81
C MET A 1 43.13 -11.69 33.17
N ILE A 2 43.05 -12.98 32.87
CA ILE A 2 41.83 -13.66 32.40
C ILE A 2 41.06 -14.08 33.63
N SER A 3 39.81 -13.58 33.78
CA SER A 3 38.90 -13.99 34.87
C SER A 3 38.01 -15.13 34.40
N LYS A 4 37.82 -16.14 35.24
CA LYS A 4 36.84 -17.26 35.02
C LYS A 4 35.60 -16.93 35.80
N LYS A 5 34.45 -16.99 35.12
CA LYS A 5 33.13 -16.77 35.77
C LYS A 5 32.74 -17.99 36.62
N ASP A 6 32.30 -17.74 37.83
CA ASP A 6 31.74 -18.78 38.69
C ASP A 6 30.37 -19.23 38.14
N GLU A 7 30.22 -20.51 37.82
CA GLU A 7 29.00 -21.12 37.34
C GLU A 7 27.97 -21.42 38.46
N GLN A 8 28.37 -21.41 39.71
CA GLN A 8 27.47 -21.69 40.83
C GLN A 8 26.47 -20.57 41.04
N SER A 9 26.76 -19.35 40.61
CA SER A 9 25.84 -18.20 40.69
C SER A 9 24.48 -18.46 40.01
N ARG A 10 24.39 -19.41 39.08
CA ARG A 10 23.11 -19.83 38.46
C ARG A 10 22.17 -20.55 39.43
N LYS A 11 22.67 -21.09 40.54
CA LYS A 11 21.94 -21.89 41.52
C LYS A 11 21.60 -21.11 42.79
N ASN A 12 22.06 -19.88 42.90
CA ASN A 12 21.81 -19.05 44.07
C ASN A 12 20.35 -18.64 44.11
N LEU A 13 19.69 -18.86 45.23
CA LEU A 13 18.35 -18.41 45.49
C LEU A 13 18.37 -16.87 45.67
N GLN A 14 17.51 -16.19 44.94
CA GLN A 14 17.31 -14.76 45.04
C GLN A 14 15.80 -14.47 45.07
N MET A 15 15.38 -13.57 45.96
CA MET A 15 14.00 -13.09 46.00
C MET A 15 13.93 -11.80 45.18
N ILE A 16 13.36 -11.88 43.96
CA ILE A 16 13.29 -10.76 43.00
C ILE A 16 11.90 -10.80 42.35
N ASP A 17 11.26 -9.64 42.25
CA ASP A 17 10.03 -9.52 41.45
C ASP A 17 10.35 -9.35 39.96
N ILE A 18 9.39 -9.67 39.10
CA ILE A 18 9.55 -9.61 37.65
C ILE A 18 9.71 -8.17 37.16
N ASP A 19 9.08 -7.21 37.87
CA ASP A 19 9.19 -5.78 37.48
C ASP A 19 10.62 -5.26 37.64
N THR A 20 11.30 -5.63 38.73
CA THR A 20 12.69 -5.21 38.97
C THR A 20 13.65 -5.77 37.90
N LEU A 21 13.38 -6.95 37.34
CA LEU A 21 14.24 -7.58 36.34
C LEU A 21 14.15 -6.93 34.95
N VAL A 22 13.05 -6.26 34.62
CA VAL A 22 12.91 -5.60 33.33
C VAL A 22 13.55 -4.20 33.39
N PRO A 23 14.61 -3.93 32.60
CA PRO A 23 15.28 -2.64 32.62
C PRO A 23 14.32 -1.48 32.34
N LYS A 24 14.48 -0.34 33.04
CA LYS A 24 13.63 0.84 32.86
C LYS A 24 13.64 1.41 31.42
N ASN A 25 14.75 1.20 30.70
CA ASN A 25 14.91 1.62 29.30
C ASN A 25 14.55 0.53 28.29
N HIS A 26 13.90 -0.56 28.72
CA HIS A 26 13.48 -1.61 27.78
C HIS A 26 12.27 -1.17 26.95
N LEU A 27 12.24 -1.57 25.66
CA LEU A 27 11.20 -1.18 24.69
C LEU A 27 9.79 -1.46 25.18
N VAL A 28 9.55 -2.60 25.85
CA VAL A 28 8.20 -2.95 26.34
C VAL A 28 7.66 -1.92 27.34
N ARG A 29 8.53 -1.32 28.20
CA ARG A 29 8.15 -0.25 29.12
C ARG A 29 7.80 1.03 28.37
N HIS A 30 8.57 1.37 27.34
CA HIS A 30 8.25 2.53 26.51
C HIS A 30 6.91 2.35 25.79
N ILE A 31 6.60 1.12 25.37
CA ILE A 31 5.30 0.80 24.76
C ILE A 31 4.17 0.95 25.78
N GLU A 32 4.29 0.36 26.98
CA GLU A 32 3.28 0.48 28.06
C GLU A 32 3.01 1.95 28.46
N ASN A 33 4.02 2.82 28.35
CA ASN A 33 3.87 4.24 28.64
C ASN A 33 3.04 5.01 27.60
N VAL A 34 2.97 4.52 26.35
CA VAL A 34 2.31 5.23 25.23
C VAL A 34 0.99 4.62 24.82
N ILE A 35 0.75 3.34 25.13
CA ILE A 35 -0.48 2.62 24.75
C ILE A 35 -0.97 1.72 25.88
N ASP A 36 -2.27 1.76 26.13
CA ASP A 36 -2.98 0.79 26.95
C ASP A 36 -3.82 -0.09 26.02
N PHE A 37 -3.52 -1.37 25.97
CA PHE A 37 -4.18 -2.31 25.07
C PHE A 37 -5.60 -2.71 25.48
N GLU A 38 -6.11 -2.22 26.62
CA GLU A 38 -7.48 -2.52 27.09
C GLU A 38 -8.58 -2.10 26.09
N PHE A 39 -8.30 -1.13 25.20
CA PHE A 39 -9.23 -0.78 24.12
C PHE A 39 -9.61 -1.97 23.23
N ILE A 40 -8.75 -2.98 23.11
CA ILE A 40 -9.01 -4.19 22.29
C ILE A 40 -10.20 -4.95 22.84
N ARG A 41 -10.38 -4.97 24.18
CA ARG A 41 -11.48 -5.68 24.84
C ARG A 41 -12.83 -5.22 24.29
N GLY A 42 -13.06 -3.91 24.19
CA GLY A 42 -14.29 -3.34 23.66
C GLY A 42 -14.59 -3.64 22.19
N TYR A 43 -13.57 -4.07 21.40
CA TYR A 43 -13.79 -4.49 20.01
C TYR A 43 -14.12 -5.97 19.85
N VAL A 44 -13.90 -6.77 20.88
CA VAL A 44 -14.04 -8.23 20.78
C VAL A 44 -14.99 -8.85 21.80
N GLU A 45 -15.45 -8.10 22.82
CA GLU A 45 -16.29 -8.62 23.91
C GLU A 45 -17.56 -9.30 23.41
N ASP A 46 -18.25 -8.74 22.42
CA ASP A 46 -19.45 -9.31 21.80
C ASP A 46 -19.20 -10.66 21.10
N MET A 47 -17.95 -11.01 20.85
CA MET A 47 -17.57 -12.28 20.22
C MET A 47 -17.34 -13.40 21.24
N TYR A 48 -17.47 -13.10 22.52
CA TYR A 48 -17.28 -14.03 23.62
C TYR A 48 -18.60 -14.28 24.36
N SER A 49 -18.83 -15.55 24.74
CA SER A 49 -19.99 -15.89 25.57
C SER A 49 -19.79 -15.38 26.98
N ILE A 50 -20.84 -14.80 27.57
CA ILE A 50 -20.81 -14.22 28.91
C ILE A 50 -20.79 -15.36 29.97
N ASP A 51 -21.56 -16.41 29.76
CA ASP A 51 -21.92 -17.42 30.79
C ASP A 51 -21.71 -18.88 30.37
N LYS A 52 -21.27 -19.14 29.11
CA LYS A 52 -21.14 -20.50 28.60
C LYS A 52 -19.71 -20.87 28.21
N GLY A 53 -19.27 -22.04 28.64
CA GLY A 53 -18.01 -22.66 28.27
C GLY A 53 -16.84 -22.41 29.22
N ARG A 54 -15.68 -23.01 28.89
CA ARG A 54 -14.44 -22.81 29.66
C ARG A 54 -13.98 -21.35 29.51
N PRO A 55 -13.50 -20.70 30.59
CA PRO A 55 -12.92 -19.37 30.53
C PRO A 55 -11.87 -19.27 29.40
N SER A 56 -12.02 -18.29 28.57
CA SER A 56 -11.08 -18.04 27.47
C SER A 56 -9.82 -17.35 28.00
N ILE A 57 -8.74 -17.42 27.20
CA ILE A 57 -7.60 -16.53 27.41
C ILE A 57 -8.06 -15.10 27.21
N ASP A 58 -7.57 -14.19 28.04
CA ASP A 58 -7.82 -12.77 27.92
C ASP A 58 -7.49 -12.28 26.49
N PRO A 59 -8.45 -11.66 25.77
CA PRO A 59 -8.22 -11.18 24.41
C PRO A 59 -7.11 -10.14 24.32
N VAL A 60 -6.92 -9.29 25.33
CA VAL A 60 -5.84 -8.30 25.38
C VAL A 60 -4.49 -9.01 25.37
N VAL A 61 -4.33 -10.02 26.23
CA VAL A 61 -3.11 -10.85 26.26
C VAL A 61 -2.90 -11.56 24.93
N LEU A 62 -3.96 -12.09 24.33
CA LEU A 62 -3.90 -12.79 23.05
C LEU A 62 -3.35 -11.88 21.95
N PHE A 63 -3.82 -10.64 21.86
CA PHE A 63 -3.31 -9.65 20.88
C PHE A 63 -1.91 -9.15 21.26
N LYS A 64 -1.60 -8.91 22.53
CA LYS A 64 -0.24 -8.57 22.98
C LYS A 64 0.79 -9.62 22.56
N ILE A 65 0.45 -10.92 22.59
CA ILE A 65 1.32 -12.01 22.06
C ILE A 65 1.62 -11.80 20.57
N VAL A 66 0.61 -11.45 19.77
CA VAL A 66 0.80 -11.17 18.33
C VAL A 66 1.62 -9.90 18.12
N PHE A 67 1.41 -8.88 18.94
CA PHE A 67 2.24 -7.67 18.91
C PHE A 67 3.70 -7.96 19.25
N ILE A 68 4.01 -8.79 20.26
CA ILE A 68 5.39 -9.23 20.55
C ILE A 68 6.04 -9.82 19.30
N GLN A 69 5.33 -10.71 18.60
CA GLN A 69 5.86 -11.30 17.37
C GLN A 69 6.39 -10.26 16.39
N PHE A 70 5.60 -9.23 16.11
CA PHE A 70 5.95 -8.24 15.09
C PHE A 70 6.80 -7.09 15.61
N LEU A 71 6.66 -6.69 16.88
CA LEU A 71 7.53 -5.68 17.51
C LEU A 71 9.00 -6.10 17.55
N PHE A 72 9.23 -7.40 17.76
CA PHE A 72 10.57 -7.97 17.89
C PHE A 72 11.01 -8.80 16.68
N GLY A 73 10.21 -8.86 15.61
CA GLY A 73 10.55 -9.53 14.36
C GLY A 73 10.70 -11.04 14.47
N ILE A 74 9.92 -11.68 15.35
CA ILE A 74 9.93 -13.14 15.54
C ILE A 74 9.16 -13.81 14.39
N LYS A 75 9.80 -14.76 13.70
CA LYS A 75 9.31 -15.28 12.41
C LYS A 75 8.03 -16.11 12.48
N SER A 76 7.70 -16.70 13.62
CA SER A 76 6.52 -17.56 13.74
C SER A 76 5.90 -17.52 15.13
N MET A 77 4.59 -17.77 15.24
CA MET A 77 3.89 -17.85 16.53
C MET A 77 4.48 -18.94 17.45
N ARG A 78 4.90 -20.07 16.89
CA ARG A 78 5.55 -21.12 17.67
C ARG A 78 6.83 -20.64 18.34
N GLN A 79 7.66 -19.87 17.61
CA GLN A 79 8.87 -19.28 18.16
C GLN A 79 8.54 -18.17 19.15
N THR A 80 7.51 -17.36 18.88
CA THR A 80 7.06 -16.30 19.79
C THR A 80 6.70 -16.87 21.17
N ILE A 81 5.93 -17.95 21.21
CA ILE A 81 5.58 -18.58 22.49
C ILE A 81 6.82 -19.11 23.22
N LYS A 82 7.77 -19.74 22.53
CA LYS A 82 9.02 -20.20 23.13
C LYS A 82 9.87 -19.05 23.68
N GLU A 83 9.92 -17.93 22.97
CA GLU A 83 10.63 -16.73 23.45
C GLU A 83 9.93 -16.12 24.68
N ILE A 84 8.60 -16.02 24.67
CA ILE A 84 7.81 -15.52 25.82
C ILE A 84 8.04 -16.40 27.05
N ASP A 85 8.16 -17.71 26.87
CA ASP A 85 8.32 -18.67 27.98
C ASP A 85 9.59 -18.41 28.79
N VAL A 86 10.65 -17.96 28.16
CA VAL A 86 11.97 -17.75 28.79
C VAL A 86 12.37 -16.28 28.93
N ASN A 87 11.65 -15.33 28.33
CA ASN A 87 12.00 -13.90 28.32
C ASN A 87 11.16 -13.14 29.36
N VAL A 88 11.82 -12.67 30.39
CA VAL A 88 11.22 -11.93 31.51
C VAL A 88 10.49 -10.65 31.03
N ALA A 89 11.07 -9.92 30.07
CA ALA A 89 10.45 -8.68 29.58
C ALA A 89 9.15 -8.94 28.79
N TYR A 90 9.07 -10.06 28.08
CA TYR A 90 7.84 -10.45 27.38
C TYR A 90 6.77 -10.94 28.36
N ARG A 91 7.14 -11.70 29.37
CA ARG A 91 6.23 -12.12 30.45
C ARG A 91 5.66 -10.90 31.19
N TRP A 92 6.53 -9.98 31.57
CA TRP A 92 6.14 -8.71 32.19
C TRP A 92 5.12 -7.93 31.34
N PHE A 93 5.39 -7.79 30.03
CA PHE A 93 4.49 -7.08 29.12
C PHE A 93 3.11 -7.73 28.98
N LEU A 94 3.02 -9.03 29.17
CA LEU A 94 1.77 -9.79 29.15
C LEU A 94 1.08 -9.84 30.52
N GLY A 95 1.74 -9.41 31.60
CA GLY A 95 1.23 -9.53 32.95
C GLY A 95 1.39 -10.92 33.56
N TYR A 96 2.28 -11.78 33.01
CA TYR A 96 2.54 -13.14 33.55
C TYR A 96 3.69 -13.14 34.55
N GLY A 97 3.52 -13.90 35.64
CA GLY A 97 4.60 -14.25 36.58
C GLY A 97 5.57 -15.29 36.02
N PHE A 98 6.59 -15.64 36.82
CA PHE A 98 7.64 -16.60 36.41
C PHE A 98 7.14 -17.99 36.10
N THR A 99 6.17 -18.48 36.86
CA THR A 99 5.69 -19.89 36.84
C THR A 99 4.38 -20.05 36.06
N GLU A 100 3.73 -18.97 35.68
CA GLU A 100 2.47 -19.03 34.94
C GLU A 100 2.67 -19.64 33.56
N GLN A 101 1.73 -20.51 33.18
CA GLN A 101 1.78 -21.20 31.90
C GLN A 101 1.42 -20.27 30.74
N ILE A 102 2.29 -20.20 29.78
CA ILE A 102 2.05 -19.42 28.54
C ILE A 102 1.09 -20.20 27.62
N PRO A 103 0.15 -19.50 26.95
CA PRO A 103 -0.79 -20.13 26.02
C PRO A 103 -0.10 -20.90 24.89
N ASN A 104 -0.73 -21.96 24.41
CA ASN A 104 -0.20 -22.73 23.29
C ASN A 104 -0.19 -21.87 22.00
N TYR A 105 0.80 -22.07 21.14
CA TYR A 105 0.94 -21.36 19.87
C TYR A 105 -0.28 -21.48 18.93
N SER A 106 -1.07 -22.57 19.05
CA SER A 106 -2.29 -22.77 18.26
C SER A 106 -3.47 -21.93 18.74
N THR A 107 -3.42 -21.40 19.96
CA THR A 107 -4.54 -20.70 20.60
C THR A 107 -5.00 -19.49 19.79
N PHE A 108 -4.06 -18.66 19.31
CA PHE A 108 -4.43 -17.52 18.47
C PHE A 108 -5.13 -17.98 17.17
N SER A 109 -4.59 -18.99 16.49
CA SER A 109 -5.18 -19.48 15.24
C SER A 109 -6.56 -20.12 15.43
N GLN A 110 -6.82 -20.72 16.58
CA GLN A 110 -8.15 -21.26 16.94
C GLN A 110 -9.15 -20.12 17.21
N ASN A 111 -8.74 -19.11 18.01
CA ASN A 111 -9.56 -17.92 18.25
C ASN A 111 -9.83 -17.15 16.95
N TYR A 112 -8.82 -16.98 16.09
CA TYR A 112 -8.98 -16.35 14.79
C TYR A 112 -10.11 -17.03 13.98
N ARG A 113 -10.03 -18.36 13.81
CA ARG A 113 -11.03 -19.11 13.04
C ARG A 113 -12.43 -19.09 13.63
N ARG A 114 -12.55 -19.02 14.96
CA ARG A 114 -13.85 -19.10 15.65
C ARG A 114 -14.52 -17.74 15.82
N ARG A 115 -13.75 -16.65 15.88
CA ARG A 115 -14.24 -15.33 16.29
C ARG A 115 -13.89 -14.20 15.33
N PHE A 116 -12.66 -14.20 14.76
CA PHE A 116 -12.12 -13.03 14.08
C PHE A 116 -12.15 -13.11 12.55
N VAL A 117 -12.45 -14.29 11.96
CA VAL A 117 -12.61 -14.42 10.50
C VAL A 117 -13.82 -13.62 10.04
N GLY A 118 -13.65 -12.85 8.97
CA GLY A 118 -14.71 -12.01 8.41
C GLY A 118 -15.09 -10.79 9.25
N THR A 119 -14.30 -10.45 10.29
CA THR A 119 -14.54 -9.27 11.12
C THR A 119 -13.55 -8.16 10.82
N ASP A 120 -13.91 -6.94 11.18
CA ASP A 120 -13.11 -5.73 11.02
C ASP A 120 -12.21 -5.40 12.23
N VAL A 121 -12.05 -6.35 13.17
CA VAL A 121 -11.30 -6.13 14.44
C VAL A 121 -9.88 -5.62 14.19
N PHE A 122 -9.17 -6.21 13.23
CA PHE A 122 -7.79 -5.82 12.94
C PHE A 122 -7.71 -4.40 12.37
N GLU A 123 -8.67 -4.03 11.54
CA GLU A 123 -8.80 -2.67 11.00
C GLU A 123 -9.16 -1.67 12.10
N LYS A 124 -10.09 -2.00 12.98
CA LYS A 124 -10.45 -1.19 14.14
C LYS A 124 -9.26 -0.94 15.07
N ILE A 125 -8.44 -1.98 15.34
CA ILE A 125 -7.21 -1.85 16.13
C ILE A 125 -6.22 -0.89 15.44
N PHE A 126 -5.99 -1.07 14.14
CA PHE A 126 -5.11 -0.18 13.39
C PHE A 126 -5.61 1.27 13.39
N LYS A 127 -6.89 1.48 13.10
CA LYS A 127 -7.53 2.80 13.07
C LYS A 127 -7.53 3.48 14.44
N HIS A 128 -7.74 2.71 15.51
CA HIS A 128 -7.68 3.25 16.88
C HIS A 128 -6.29 3.83 17.19
N ILE A 129 -5.23 3.08 16.86
CA ILE A 129 -3.86 3.54 17.06
C ILE A 129 -3.58 4.78 16.19
N LEU A 130 -4.01 4.77 14.94
CA LEU A 130 -3.82 5.89 14.01
C LEU A 130 -4.56 7.15 14.46
N SER A 131 -5.83 7.04 14.88
CA SER A 131 -6.62 8.16 15.38
C SER A 131 -5.95 8.83 16.57
N ASN A 132 -5.38 8.05 17.49
CA ASN A 132 -4.65 8.62 18.61
C ASN A 132 -3.36 9.35 18.21
N LEU A 133 -2.67 8.89 17.15
CA LEU A 133 -1.53 9.62 16.58
C LEU A 133 -1.95 10.95 15.97
N ILE A 134 -3.11 10.99 15.30
CA ILE A 134 -3.70 12.21 14.73
C ILE A 134 -4.12 13.17 15.83
N GLU A 135 -4.84 12.69 16.85
CA GLU A 135 -5.30 13.48 17.99
C GLU A 135 -4.14 14.13 18.78
N ASN A 136 -3.01 13.44 18.87
CA ASN A 136 -1.79 13.97 19.46
C ASN A 136 -0.99 14.90 18.50
N GLY A 137 -1.49 15.20 17.30
CA GLY A 137 -0.85 16.10 16.33
C GLY A 137 0.46 15.59 15.72
N LEU A 138 0.69 14.28 15.76
CA LEU A 138 1.92 13.66 15.27
C LEU A 138 1.90 13.39 13.77
N VAL A 139 0.70 13.25 13.20
CA VAL A 139 0.45 12.95 11.80
C VAL A 139 0.24 14.24 11.01
N LYS A 140 0.75 14.29 9.78
CA LYS A 140 0.50 15.36 8.80
C LYS A 140 -0.42 14.84 7.70
N GLU A 141 -1.67 15.32 7.68
CA GLU A 141 -2.71 14.80 6.79
C GLU A 141 -2.73 15.44 5.40
N ASN A 142 -1.84 16.40 5.12
CA ASN A 142 -1.83 17.13 3.85
C ASN A 142 -1.19 16.38 2.68
N THR A 143 -0.25 15.48 2.94
CA THR A 143 0.56 14.83 1.90
C THR A 143 0.77 13.36 2.25
N TYR A 144 0.44 12.48 1.31
CA TYR A 144 0.70 11.05 1.45
C TYR A 144 1.68 10.55 0.42
N PHE A 145 2.56 9.64 0.86
CA PHE A 145 3.46 8.87 0.02
C PHE A 145 2.89 7.46 -0.11
N ILE A 146 2.56 7.06 -1.34
CA ILE A 146 1.96 5.77 -1.62
C ILE A 146 2.91 4.96 -2.48
N ASP A 147 3.07 3.69 -2.11
CA ASP A 147 3.87 2.72 -2.83
C ASP A 147 3.42 1.30 -2.50
N SER A 148 3.83 0.33 -3.30
CA SER A 148 3.56 -1.08 -3.06
C SER A 148 4.81 -1.84 -2.65
N THR A 149 4.61 -2.89 -1.86
CA THR A 149 5.67 -3.86 -1.60
C THR A 149 5.16 -5.28 -1.70
N HIS A 150 6.00 -6.18 -2.19
CA HIS A 150 5.65 -7.59 -2.35
C HIS A 150 6.07 -8.39 -1.12
N ILE A 151 5.16 -9.27 -0.69
CA ILE A 151 5.35 -10.23 0.40
C ILE A 151 5.34 -11.62 -0.20
N LYS A 152 6.43 -12.37 -0.01
CA LYS A 152 6.53 -13.75 -0.51
C LYS A 152 5.46 -14.62 0.17
N ALA A 153 4.61 -15.25 -0.63
CA ALA A 153 3.55 -16.14 -0.17
C ALA A 153 4.08 -17.50 0.26
N TYR A 154 3.38 -18.13 1.19
CA TYR A 154 3.63 -19.52 1.60
C TYR A 154 2.97 -20.48 0.60
N ALA A 155 3.48 -20.46 -0.63
CA ALA A 155 2.94 -21.19 -1.75
C ALA A 155 4.03 -21.91 -2.57
N ASN A 156 3.68 -23.06 -3.12
CA ASN A 156 4.60 -23.83 -3.95
C ASN A 156 4.51 -23.39 -5.42
N LYS A 157 5.56 -22.74 -5.93
CA LYS A 157 5.62 -22.22 -7.30
C LYS A 157 5.58 -23.29 -8.39
N ARG A 158 5.79 -24.59 -8.06
CA ARG A 158 5.72 -25.71 -9.00
C ARG A 158 4.31 -26.29 -9.11
N LYS A 159 3.41 -25.98 -8.15
CA LYS A 159 2.02 -26.45 -8.11
C LYS A 159 1.09 -25.29 -8.53
N VAL A 160 1.10 -25.00 -9.83
CA VAL A 160 0.37 -23.89 -10.43
C VAL A 160 -0.43 -24.42 -11.62
N ASP A 161 -1.68 -24.01 -11.72
CA ASP A 161 -2.55 -24.24 -12.88
C ASP A 161 -2.78 -22.92 -13.63
N ASN A 162 -2.98 -22.99 -14.93
CA ASN A 162 -3.36 -21.83 -15.73
C ASN A 162 -4.87 -21.84 -15.91
N GLU A 163 -5.54 -20.84 -15.38
CA GLU A 163 -7.00 -20.69 -15.46
C GLU A 163 -7.37 -19.40 -16.18
N TYR A 164 -8.51 -19.43 -16.86
CA TYR A 164 -9.10 -18.23 -17.45
C TYR A 164 -10.08 -17.62 -16.44
N ILE A 165 -9.76 -16.42 -15.97
CA ILE A 165 -10.60 -15.66 -15.05
C ILE A 165 -11.18 -14.44 -15.76
N ASP A 166 -12.37 -14.06 -15.38
CA ASP A 166 -12.95 -12.78 -15.79
C ASP A 166 -12.16 -11.65 -15.15
N VAL A 167 -11.91 -10.60 -15.93
CA VAL A 167 -11.22 -9.41 -15.40
C VAL A 167 -12.28 -8.52 -14.74
N ASP A 168 -12.22 -8.42 -13.42
CA ASP A 168 -13.06 -7.46 -12.70
C ASP A 168 -12.45 -6.06 -12.81
N TYR A 169 -13.20 -5.14 -13.41
CA TYR A 169 -12.83 -3.75 -13.58
C TYR A 169 -13.52 -2.89 -12.52
N ASN A 170 -12.75 -1.98 -11.89
CA ASN A 170 -13.33 -0.98 -11.03
C ASN A 170 -14.24 -0.01 -11.83
N ILE A 171 -15.06 0.76 -11.11
CA ILE A 171 -16.03 1.66 -11.72
C ILE A 171 -15.40 2.69 -12.65
N TYR A 172 -14.23 3.20 -12.30
CA TYR A 172 -13.50 4.20 -13.11
C TYR A 172 -13.04 3.63 -14.44
N THR A 173 -12.55 2.37 -14.43
CA THR A 173 -12.17 1.67 -15.65
C THR A 173 -13.39 1.35 -16.52
N LYS A 174 -14.52 0.97 -15.93
CA LYS A 174 -15.78 0.76 -16.65
C LYS A 174 -16.26 2.05 -17.35
N ASN A 175 -16.22 3.18 -16.64
CA ASN A 175 -16.56 4.48 -17.22
C ASN A 175 -15.62 4.88 -18.39
N LEU A 176 -14.34 4.59 -18.27
CA LEU A 176 -13.38 4.81 -19.37
C LEU A 176 -13.71 3.91 -20.58
N HIS A 177 -14.07 2.66 -20.37
CA HIS A 177 -14.48 1.73 -21.43
C HIS A 177 -15.74 2.21 -22.16
N GLU A 178 -16.71 2.74 -21.43
CA GLU A 178 -17.92 3.35 -22.01
C GLU A 178 -17.56 4.58 -22.86
N GLU A 179 -16.67 5.46 -22.35
CA GLU A 179 -16.24 6.63 -23.12
C GLU A 179 -15.46 6.24 -24.40
N ILE A 180 -14.62 5.20 -24.32
CA ILE A 180 -13.93 4.65 -25.49
C ILE A 180 -14.95 4.17 -26.52
N ASN A 181 -15.95 3.42 -26.11
CA ASN A 181 -16.98 2.90 -27.01
C ASN A 181 -17.85 4.02 -27.59
N ARG A 182 -18.22 5.04 -26.83
CA ARG A 182 -18.93 6.23 -27.31
C ARG A 182 -18.12 6.98 -28.38
N GLN A 183 -16.82 7.11 -28.21
CA GLN A 183 -15.94 7.71 -29.22
C GLN A 183 -15.87 6.88 -30.50
N ARG A 184 -15.83 5.56 -30.36
CA ARG A 184 -15.84 4.63 -31.51
C ARG A 184 -17.16 4.67 -32.31
N GLU A 185 -18.30 4.78 -31.61
CA GLU A 185 -19.61 4.94 -32.24
C GLU A 185 -19.70 6.22 -33.06
N LYS A 186 -19.20 7.36 -32.53
CA LYS A 186 -19.09 8.62 -33.29
C LYS A 186 -18.25 8.48 -34.56
N GLU A 187 -17.35 7.52 -34.62
CA GLU A 187 -16.46 7.21 -35.74
C GLU A 187 -17.05 6.09 -36.63
N ASN A 188 -18.27 5.63 -36.40
CA ASN A 188 -18.89 4.48 -37.07
C ASN A 188 -18.02 3.19 -36.96
N LYS A 189 -17.33 2.99 -35.83
CA LYS A 189 -16.52 1.80 -35.54
C LYS A 189 -17.27 0.89 -34.56
N LYS A 190 -17.11 -0.42 -34.72
CA LYS A 190 -17.69 -1.41 -33.79
C LYS A 190 -17.18 -1.17 -32.36
N PRO A 191 -18.03 -1.28 -31.33
CA PRO A 191 -17.62 -1.20 -29.94
C PRO A 191 -16.63 -2.32 -29.64
N ILE A 192 -15.76 -2.08 -28.62
CA ILE A 192 -14.83 -3.06 -28.10
C ILE A 192 -15.53 -3.84 -26.98
N ASP A 193 -15.48 -5.17 -27.04
CA ASP A 193 -15.83 -6.01 -25.92
C ASP A 193 -14.66 -6.08 -24.94
N PHE A 194 -14.84 -5.48 -23.76
CA PHE A 194 -13.87 -5.48 -22.68
C PHE A 194 -14.00 -6.68 -21.73
N ASN A 195 -15.07 -7.50 -21.85
CA ASN A 195 -15.33 -8.67 -21.03
C ASN A 195 -14.45 -9.87 -21.47
N GLN A 196 -13.15 -9.63 -21.57
CA GLN A 196 -12.21 -10.67 -21.97
C GLN A 196 -11.71 -11.45 -20.75
N LYS A 197 -11.63 -12.78 -20.90
CA LYS A 197 -10.97 -13.63 -19.90
C LYS A 197 -9.45 -13.51 -20.02
N LYS A 198 -8.79 -13.36 -18.89
CA LYS A 198 -7.34 -13.34 -18.80
C LYS A 198 -6.85 -14.69 -18.27
N GLN A 199 -5.87 -15.27 -18.95
CA GLN A 199 -5.18 -16.44 -18.42
C GLN A 199 -4.26 -16.03 -17.28
N VAL A 200 -4.44 -16.63 -16.10
CA VAL A 200 -3.67 -16.35 -14.88
C VAL A 200 -3.16 -17.65 -14.29
N ALA A 201 -1.92 -17.62 -13.82
CA ALA A 201 -1.30 -18.72 -13.11
C ALA A 201 -1.77 -18.72 -11.65
N ILE A 202 -2.58 -19.72 -11.27
CA ILE A 202 -3.16 -19.86 -9.93
C ILE A 202 -2.42 -20.96 -9.15
N SER A 203 -2.03 -20.66 -7.92
CA SER A 203 -1.38 -21.64 -7.04
C SER A 203 -2.40 -22.59 -6.43
N ARG A 204 -2.17 -23.92 -6.54
CA ARG A 204 -2.98 -24.94 -5.84
C ARG A 204 -2.89 -24.85 -4.33
N THR A 205 -1.80 -24.29 -3.79
CA THR A 205 -1.55 -24.25 -2.35
C THR A 205 -2.02 -22.97 -1.69
N ASP A 206 -2.10 -21.87 -2.45
CA ASP A 206 -2.59 -20.56 -2.02
C ASP A 206 -3.16 -19.82 -3.24
N PRO A 207 -4.43 -20.11 -3.63
CA PRO A 207 -5.05 -19.61 -4.86
C PRO A 207 -5.14 -18.07 -4.94
N GLU A 208 -5.22 -17.39 -3.81
CA GLU A 208 -5.31 -15.92 -3.76
C GLU A 208 -3.96 -15.22 -3.90
N SER A 209 -2.84 -15.97 -3.84
CA SER A 209 -1.52 -15.42 -4.15
C SER A 209 -1.35 -15.23 -5.65
N GLY A 210 -0.55 -14.25 -6.07
CA GLY A 210 -0.29 -13.97 -7.48
C GLY A 210 1.15 -14.23 -7.90
N MET A 211 1.35 -14.58 -9.17
CA MET A 211 2.68 -14.69 -9.75
C MET A 211 3.28 -13.29 -9.94
N PHE A 212 4.40 -13.06 -9.28
CA PHE A 212 5.19 -11.83 -9.37
C PHE A 212 6.52 -12.08 -10.09
N HIS A 213 6.90 -11.17 -10.97
CA HIS A 213 8.15 -11.19 -11.71
C HIS A 213 9.02 -10.01 -11.30
N LYS A 214 10.18 -10.28 -10.72
CA LYS A 214 11.19 -9.25 -10.43
C LYS A 214 12.35 -9.38 -11.42
N GLY A 215 12.30 -8.55 -12.47
CA GLY A 215 13.22 -8.65 -13.58
C GLY A 215 13.05 -9.98 -14.34
N GLU A 216 14.05 -10.37 -15.13
CA GLU A 216 13.98 -11.59 -15.95
C GLU A 216 14.21 -12.91 -15.18
N LYS A 217 14.78 -12.84 -13.98
CA LYS A 217 15.33 -14.02 -13.28
C LYS A 217 14.49 -14.53 -12.12
N GLU A 218 13.66 -13.71 -11.48
CA GLU A 218 12.97 -14.11 -10.26
C GLU A 218 11.44 -14.14 -10.45
N LYS A 219 10.87 -15.36 -10.46
CA LYS A 219 9.42 -15.62 -10.43
C LYS A 219 9.05 -16.19 -9.07
N GLN A 220 8.10 -15.55 -8.39
CA GLN A 220 7.63 -16.05 -7.10
C GLN A 220 6.14 -15.75 -6.91
N LEU A 221 5.46 -16.59 -6.12
CA LEU A 221 4.11 -16.31 -5.66
C LEU A 221 4.17 -15.32 -4.49
N ALA A 222 3.38 -14.26 -4.58
CA ALA A 222 3.41 -13.16 -3.63
C ALA A 222 2.04 -12.49 -3.48
N TYR A 223 1.93 -11.67 -2.42
CA TYR A 223 0.91 -10.65 -2.25
C TYR A 223 1.54 -9.28 -2.46
N SER A 224 0.80 -8.35 -3.07
CA SER A 224 1.15 -6.93 -3.11
C SER A 224 0.45 -6.18 -1.98
N VAL A 225 1.18 -5.32 -1.28
CA VAL A 225 0.64 -4.49 -0.20
C VAL A 225 0.82 -3.04 -0.58
N GLN A 226 -0.28 -2.41 -0.98
CA GLN A 226 -0.37 -0.97 -1.15
C GLN A 226 -0.29 -0.32 0.22
N THR A 227 0.52 0.70 0.40
CA THR A 227 0.73 1.34 1.71
C THR A 227 0.81 2.84 1.53
N ALA A 228 0.17 3.56 2.43
CA ALA A 228 0.25 5.01 2.51
C ALA A 228 0.95 5.44 3.80
N VAL A 229 1.83 6.44 3.70
CA VAL A 229 2.45 7.08 4.85
C VAL A 229 2.36 8.60 4.72
N ASP A 230 2.35 9.29 5.85
CA ASP A 230 2.46 10.75 5.89
C ASP A 230 3.91 11.23 5.69
N GLU A 231 4.15 12.54 5.70
CA GLU A 231 5.49 13.13 5.60
C GLU A 231 6.44 12.73 6.72
N ASN A 232 5.90 12.39 7.89
CA ASN A 232 6.68 11.95 9.05
C ASN A 232 6.95 10.43 9.00
N GLY A 233 6.37 9.69 8.02
CA GLY A 233 6.48 8.25 7.87
C GLY A 233 5.62 7.46 8.87
N TRP A 234 4.48 8.02 9.31
CA TRP A 234 3.43 7.27 9.99
C TRP A 234 2.60 6.51 8.97
N VAL A 235 2.31 5.25 9.24
CA VAL A 235 1.46 4.45 8.34
C VAL A 235 0.02 4.88 8.52
N MET A 236 -0.59 5.34 7.42
CA MET A 236 -1.96 5.84 7.35
C MET A 236 -2.96 4.76 6.92
N GLY A 237 -2.52 3.76 6.17
CA GLY A 237 -3.35 2.67 5.71
C GLY A 237 -2.59 1.68 4.85
N CYS A 238 -3.20 0.53 4.64
CA CYS A 238 -2.71 -0.45 3.68
C CYS A 238 -3.84 -1.28 3.07
N LYS A 239 -3.62 -1.78 1.86
CA LYS A 239 -4.52 -2.73 1.17
C LYS A 239 -3.69 -3.88 0.60
N THR A 240 -4.11 -5.11 0.87
CA THR A 240 -3.41 -6.31 0.38
C THR A 240 -4.16 -6.89 -0.81
N THR A 241 -3.44 -7.12 -1.90
CA THR A 241 -3.97 -7.71 -3.14
C THR A 241 -3.11 -8.89 -3.59
N SER A 242 -3.60 -9.67 -4.54
CA SER A 242 -2.76 -10.62 -5.26
C SER A 242 -1.65 -9.89 -6.02
N ALA A 243 -0.44 -10.42 -6.04
CA ALA A 243 0.68 -9.80 -6.77
C ALA A 243 0.53 -9.89 -8.31
N SER A 244 -0.48 -10.59 -8.82
CA SER A 244 -0.83 -10.60 -10.24
C SER A 244 -1.68 -9.39 -10.66
N VAL A 245 -2.21 -8.63 -9.71
CA VAL A 245 -2.96 -7.38 -9.95
C VAL A 245 -1.95 -6.25 -10.14
N ASN A 246 -2.14 -5.48 -11.21
CA ASN A 246 -1.27 -4.33 -11.51
C ASN A 246 -1.44 -3.24 -10.43
N ASP A 247 -0.34 -2.58 -10.05
CA ASP A 247 -0.34 -1.50 -9.05
C ASP A 247 -1.29 -0.35 -9.42
N ASN A 248 -1.45 -0.03 -10.70
CA ASN A 248 -2.44 0.96 -11.13
C ASN A 248 -3.87 0.59 -10.71
N ASN A 249 -4.28 -0.65 -10.92
CA ASN A 249 -5.65 -1.08 -10.59
C ASN A 249 -5.85 -1.23 -9.07
N ALA A 250 -4.88 -1.87 -8.38
CA ALA A 250 -4.91 -2.01 -6.93
C ALA A 250 -4.81 -0.66 -6.22
N GLY A 251 -4.00 0.27 -6.78
CA GLY A 251 -3.77 1.60 -6.26
C GLY A 251 -4.97 2.53 -6.40
N MET A 252 -5.74 2.44 -7.50
CA MET A 252 -6.90 3.32 -7.71
C MET A 252 -7.92 3.22 -6.57
N GLU A 253 -8.36 2.00 -6.23
CA GLU A 253 -9.30 1.79 -5.14
C GLU A 253 -8.72 2.21 -3.79
N PHE A 254 -7.46 1.86 -3.53
CA PHE A 254 -6.81 2.21 -2.27
C PHE A 254 -6.64 3.73 -2.09
N VAL A 255 -6.22 4.44 -3.15
CA VAL A 255 -6.07 5.89 -3.15
C VAL A 255 -7.40 6.58 -2.98
N ASP A 256 -8.45 6.09 -3.64
CA ASP A 256 -9.79 6.62 -3.55
C ASP A 256 -10.36 6.49 -2.13
N GLU A 257 -10.31 5.29 -1.54
CA GLU A 257 -10.71 5.01 -0.16
C GLU A 257 -9.94 5.89 0.84
N LEU A 258 -8.61 5.99 0.69
CA LEU A 258 -7.75 6.78 1.57
C LEU A 258 -8.09 8.27 1.51
N THR A 259 -8.26 8.82 0.30
CA THR A 259 -8.57 10.25 0.12
C THR A 259 -10.00 10.60 0.50
N ASP A 260 -10.90 9.62 0.53
CA ASP A 260 -12.24 9.78 1.08
C ASP A 260 -12.25 9.75 2.61
N GLU A 261 -11.37 9.00 3.23
CA GLU A 261 -11.19 8.98 4.69
C GLU A 261 -10.51 10.27 5.19
N PHE A 262 -9.45 10.73 4.50
CA PHE A 262 -8.67 11.93 4.89
C PHE A 262 -8.93 13.10 3.93
N LYS A 263 -9.99 13.86 4.20
CA LYS A 263 -10.48 14.96 3.33
C LYS A 263 -9.52 16.15 3.20
N ASP A 264 -8.60 16.32 4.14
CA ASP A 264 -7.60 17.40 4.14
C ASP A 264 -6.39 17.11 3.24
N THR A 265 -6.38 15.97 2.55
CA THR A 265 -5.33 15.57 1.61
C THR A 265 -5.23 16.56 0.45
N LYS A 266 -4.04 17.11 0.22
CA LYS A 266 -3.76 18.05 -0.88
C LYS A 266 -2.84 17.43 -1.95
N MET A 267 -1.98 16.52 -1.55
CA MET A 267 -0.96 15.93 -2.44
C MET A 267 -0.80 14.44 -2.19
N VAL A 268 -0.64 13.67 -3.27
CA VAL A 268 -0.31 12.23 -3.21
C VAL A 268 0.92 11.97 -4.07
N VAL A 269 1.98 11.48 -3.43
CA VAL A 269 3.29 11.22 -4.05
C VAL A 269 3.42 9.73 -4.32
N MET A 270 3.60 9.36 -5.59
CA MET A 270 3.63 7.96 -6.03
C MET A 270 4.80 7.70 -6.98
N ASP A 271 5.10 6.43 -7.23
CA ASP A 271 6.15 6.03 -8.18
C ASP A 271 5.63 5.89 -9.62
N ALA A 272 6.51 5.41 -10.53
CA ALA A 272 6.17 5.20 -11.93
C ALA A 272 5.11 4.11 -12.15
N GLY A 273 4.94 3.18 -11.22
CA GLY A 273 3.91 2.15 -11.26
C GLY A 273 2.49 2.69 -11.20
N TYR A 274 2.31 3.94 -10.74
CA TYR A 274 1.02 4.63 -10.58
C TYR A 274 0.75 5.71 -11.64
N THR A 275 1.49 5.74 -12.74
CA THR A 275 1.36 6.79 -13.78
C THR A 275 0.13 6.61 -14.68
N SER A 276 -0.98 6.06 -14.17
CA SER A 276 -2.24 5.96 -14.91
C SER A 276 -2.90 7.34 -15.06
N PRO A 277 -3.28 7.77 -16.28
CA PRO A 277 -4.06 8.98 -16.45
C PRO A 277 -5.38 8.96 -15.69
N LEU A 278 -5.99 7.79 -15.57
CA LEU A 278 -7.25 7.61 -14.85
C LEU A 278 -7.08 7.85 -13.33
N LEU A 279 -6.02 7.32 -12.71
CA LEU A 279 -5.71 7.60 -11.30
C LEU A 279 -5.43 9.09 -11.07
N GLN A 280 -4.72 9.73 -12.00
CA GLN A 280 -4.48 11.18 -11.93
C GLN A 280 -5.77 11.97 -12.03
N ASP A 281 -6.72 11.54 -12.89
CA ASP A 281 -8.02 12.16 -13.04
C ASP A 281 -8.87 12.08 -11.76
N ILE A 282 -8.89 10.92 -11.12
CA ILE A 282 -9.56 10.72 -9.83
C ILE A 282 -9.02 11.71 -8.78
N LEU A 283 -7.71 11.84 -8.66
CA LEU A 283 -7.10 12.76 -7.70
C LEU A 283 -7.39 14.22 -8.02
N LEU A 284 -7.22 14.62 -9.29
CA LEU A 284 -7.45 16.00 -9.72
C LEU A 284 -8.93 16.40 -9.56
N SER A 285 -9.88 15.49 -9.81
CA SER A 285 -11.31 15.74 -9.59
C SER A 285 -11.67 15.98 -8.13
N LYS A 286 -10.88 15.42 -7.20
CA LYS A 286 -10.96 15.68 -5.75
C LYS A 286 -10.17 16.92 -5.31
N GLY A 287 -9.53 17.65 -6.24
CA GLY A 287 -8.66 18.79 -5.93
C GLY A 287 -7.30 18.39 -5.33
N ILE A 288 -6.88 17.13 -5.49
CA ILE A 288 -5.64 16.58 -4.96
C ILE A 288 -4.58 16.52 -6.06
N MET A 289 -3.38 17.06 -5.80
CA MET A 289 -2.27 17.07 -6.76
C MET A 289 -1.53 15.73 -6.75
N PRO A 290 -1.52 14.96 -7.85
CA PRO A 290 -0.68 13.78 -8.00
C PRO A 290 0.77 14.19 -8.30
N VAL A 291 1.72 13.72 -7.47
CA VAL A 291 3.16 13.99 -7.62
C VAL A 291 3.83 12.71 -8.10
N LEU A 292 4.10 12.65 -9.39
CA LEU A 292 4.59 11.47 -10.11
C LEU A 292 5.95 11.74 -10.76
N PRO A 293 6.72 10.72 -11.17
CA PRO A 293 7.92 10.95 -11.97
C PRO A 293 7.53 11.60 -13.31
N TYR A 294 8.36 12.50 -13.78
CA TYR A 294 8.14 13.16 -15.06
C TYR A 294 8.75 12.37 -16.22
N ASP A 295 8.12 12.46 -17.40
CA ASP A 295 8.68 11.93 -18.64
C ASP A 295 9.87 12.78 -19.06
N ARG A 296 11.02 12.13 -19.33
CA ARG A 296 12.20 12.86 -19.82
C ARG A 296 11.95 13.34 -21.24
N PRO A 297 12.08 14.65 -21.51
CA PRO A 297 11.86 15.19 -22.87
C PRO A 297 12.94 14.71 -23.86
N LYS A 298 14.14 14.45 -23.39
CA LYS A 298 15.24 13.95 -24.23
C LYS A 298 15.08 12.46 -24.50
N GLY A 299 15.15 12.08 -25.78
CA GLY A 299 15.15 10.69 -26.23
C GLY A 299 16.45 9.95 -25.90
N LYS A 300 16.63 8.76 -26.46
CA LYS A 300 17.87 8.00 -26.34
C LYS A 300 19.02 8.75 -27.02
N LYS A 301 20.20 8.74 -26.39
CA LYS A 301 21.43 9.29 -26.94
C LYS A 301 21.87 8.44 -28.15
N LEU A 302 22.12 9.10 -29.26
CA LEU A 302 22.74 8.54 -30.46
C LEU A 302 24.11 9.18 -30.62
N ILE A 303 25.14 8.36 -30.87
CA ILE A 303 26.50 8.85 -31.16
C ILE A 303 26.78 8.57 -32.62
N LYS A 304 27.00 9.60 -33.42
CA LYS A 304 27.41 9.48 -34.81
C LYS A 304 28.85 9.03 -34.94
N GLU A 305 29.24 8.49 -36.08
CA GLU A 305 30.63 8.13 -36.37
C GLU A 305 31.58 9.34 -36.25
N SER A 306 31.05 10.57 -36.47
CA SER A 306 31.77 11.83 -36.26
C SER A 306 32.00 12.21 -34.80
N GLY A 307 31.50 11.43 -33.84
CA GLY A 307 31.51 11.73 -32.39
C GLY A 307 30.42 12.73 -31.96
N GLU A 308 29.62 13.25 -32.86
CA GLU A 308 28.51 14.16 -32.55
C GLU A 308 27.38 13.41 -31.83
N VAL A 309 26.82 14.06 -30.79
CA VAL A 309 25.74 13.49 -29.95
C VAL A 309 24.40 14.03 -30.40
N GLU A 310 23.54 13.14 -30.85
CA GLU A 310 22.13 13.43 -31.15
C GLU A 310 21.19 12.70 -30.18
N PHE A 311 19.91 13.06 -30.20
CA PHE A 311 18.88 12.37 -29.41
C PHE A 311 17.72 11.95 -30.30
N THR A 312 17.14 10.76 -29.99
CA THR A 312 15.92 10.32 -30.67
C THR A 312 14.75 11.24 -30.36
N TYR A 313 13.86 11.42 -31.33
CA TYR A 313 12.66 12.21 -31.12
C TYR A 313 11.62 11.48 -30.29
N THR A 314 11.33 12.04 -29.10
CA THR A 314 10.20 11.66 -28.26
C THR A 314 8.93 12.42 -28.68
N LYS A 315 7.80 12.12 -28.04
CA LYS A 315 6.51 12.83 -28.24
C LYS A 315 6.66 14.35 -28.07
N HIS A 316 7.55 14.81 -27.22
CA HIS A 316 7.78 16.24 -26.92
C HIS A 316 8.31 17.07 -28.12
N TYR A 317 8.86 16.41 -29.13
CA TYR A 317 9.28 17.09 -30.35
C TYR A 317 8.15 17.34 -31.38
N PHE A 318 6.94 16.79 -31.08
CA PHE A 318 5.79 16.86 -31.96
C PHE A 318 4.76 17.83 -31.38
N LYS A 319 4.36 18.86 -32.17
CA LYS A 319 3.38 19.84 -31.74
C LYS A 319 1.97 19.31 -31.99
N TYR A 320 1.14 19.28 -30.94
CA TYR A 320 -0.29 18.98 -31.08
C TYR A 320 -1.06 20.22 -31.50
N ILE A 321 -1.91 20.11 -32.51
CA ILE A 321 -2.81 21.14 -33.00
C ILE A 321 -4.23 20.68 -32.63
N GLU A 322 -4.82 21.35 -31.65
CA GLU A 322 -6.10 21.00 -31.07
C GLU A 322 -7.26 21.19 -32.07
N GLU A 323 -7.27 22.27 -32.80
CA GLU A 323 -8.29 22.63 -33.80
C GLU A 323 -8.49 21.55 -34.87
N ASN A 324 -7.43 20.86 -35.24
CA ASN A 324 -7.46 19.83 -36.29
C ASN A 324 -7.31 18.43 -35.76
N ASP A 325 -7.22 18.22 -34.43
CA ASP A 325 -6.93 16.94 -33.75
C ASP A 325 -5.79 16.16 -34.44
N MET A 326 -4.61 16.79 -34.59
CA MET A 326 -3.43 16.21 -35.24
C MET A 326 -2.12 16.64 -34.61
N TYR A 327 -1.07 15.86 -34.85
CA TYR A 327 0.30 16.24 -34.50
C TYR A 327 1.07 16.72 -35.74
N ILE A 328 1.96 17.69 -35.55
CA ILE A 328 2.95 18.12 -36.55
C ILE A 328 4.32 17.61 -36.11
N CYS A 329 5.02 16.89 -36.99
CA CYS A 329 6.36 16.40 -36.72
C CYS A 329 7.41 17.51 -36.86
N PRO A 330 8.67 17.32 -36.38
CA PRO A 330 9.75 18.30 -36.55
C PRO A 330 10.09 18.66 -38.00
N TYR A 331 9.66 17.84 -38.96
CA TYR A 331 9.78 18.10 -40.41
C TYR A 331 8.48 18.64 -41.01
N LEU A 332 7.64 19.28 -40.18
CA LEU A 332 6.40 19.98 -40.57
C LEU A 332 5.37 19.08 -41.30
N LYS A 333 5.43 17.77 -41.16
CA LYS A 333 4.45 16.84 -41.72
C LYS A 333 3.40 16.44 -40.71
N PRO A 334 2.11 16.31 -41.13
CA PRO A 334 1.03 15.96 -40.23
C PRO A 334 1.02 14.48 -39.87
N LEU A 335 0.71 14.18 -38.60
CA LEU A 335 0.27 12.86 -38.13
C LEU A 335 -1.22 12.98 -37.85
N THR A 336 -2.02 12.28 -38.63
CA THR A 336 -3.48 12.32 -38.53
C THR A 336 -4.00 11.25 -37.63
N TYR A 337 -5.12 11.52 -36.98
CA TYR A 337 -5.83 10.57 -36.13
C TYR A 337 -6.21 9.30 -36.91
N ARG A 338 -6.10 8.11 -36.27
CA ARG A 338 -6.38 6.80 -36.87
C ARG A 338 -7.40 5.98 -36.09
N GLY A 339 -7.60 6.31 -34.83
CA GLY A 339 -8.51 5.60 -33.96
C GLY A 339 -8.06 5.60 -32.51
N ILE A 340 -8.87 5.00 -31.67
CA ILE A 340 -8.61 4.84 -30.24
C ILE A 340 -8.38 3.38 -29.92
N ASP A 341 -7.39 3.10 -29.04
CA ASP A 341 -7.08 1.76 -28.57
C ASP A 341 -7.90 1.35 -27.34
N THR A 342 -7.68 0.13 -26.85
CA THR A 342 -8.39 -0.44 -25.69
C THR A 342 -8.03 0.22 -24.35
N GLN A 343 -7.00 1.03 -24.31
CA GLN A 343 -6.52 1.74 -23.13
C GLN A 343 -6.91 3.22 -23.12
N GLY A 344 -7.69 3.67 -24.10
CA GLY A 344 -8.11 5.06 -24.23
C GLY A 344 -7.07 6.00 -24.88
N TYR A 345 -6.09 5.45 -25.61
CA TYR A 345 -5.14 6.25 -26.36
C TYR A 345 -5.61 6.45 -27.79
N LYS A 346 -5.81 7.72 -28.18
CA LYS A 346 -5.94 8.13 -29.57
C LYS A 346 -4.59 7.96 -30.28
N VAL A 347 -4.57 7.25 -31.40
CA VAL A 347 -3.36 6.98 -32.18
C VAL A 347 -3.30 7.90 -33.40
N TYR A 348 -2.21 8.64 -33.53
CA TYR A 348 -1.92 9.52 -34.65
C TYR A 348 -0.76 8.96 -35.45
N ARG A 349 -0.88 8.92 -36.79
CA ARG A 349 0.12 8.29 -37.65
C ARG A 349 0.42 9.19 -38.87
N SER A 350 1.72 9.27 -39.22
CA SER A 350 2.18 9.90 -40.42
C SER A 350 1.84 9.08 -41.67
N LYS A 351 1.85 9.68 -42.85
CA LYS A 351 1.80 8.95 -44.12
C LYS A 351 3.18 8.36 -44.46
N THR A 352 3.19 7.19 -45.11
CA THR A 352 4.44 6.49 -45.48
C THR A 352 5.32 7.37 -46.39
N LYS A 353 4.72 8.07 -47.36
CA LYS A 353 5.44 8.97 -48.26
C LYS A 353 6.18 10.10 -47.52
N ASP A 354 5.62 10.60 -46.41
CA ASP A 354 6.21 11.70 -45.64
C ASP A 354 7.42 11.26 -44.81
N CYS A 355 7.53 9.93 -44.50
CA CYS A 355 8.64 9.38 -43.74
C CYS A 355 9.70 8.69 -44.62
N ARG A 356 9.40 8.35 -45.89
CA ARG A 356 10.31 7.60 -46.76
C ARG A 356 11.62 8.39 -46.98
N ASP A 357 11.50 9.63 -47.34
CA ASP A 357 12.64 10.49 -47.72
C ASP A 357 12.94 11.56 -46.65
N CYS A 358 12.50 11.32 -45.40
CA CYS A 358 12.71 12.26 -44.32
C CYS A 358 14.16 12.22 -43.81
N PRO A 359 14.89 13.34 -43.78
CA PRO A 359 16.29 13.38 -43.35
C PRO A 359 16.45 13.03 -41.84
N TYR A 360 15.39 13.20 -41.08
CA TYR A 360 15.39 12.90 -39.64
C TYR A 360 14.86 11.50 -39.26
N LYS A 361 14.63 10.63 -40.28
CA LYS A 361 14.05 9.28 -40.05
C LYS A 361 14.87 8.48 -39.08
N HIS A 362 16.20 8.49 -39.16
CA HIS A 362 17.14 7.73 -38.35
C HIS A 362 17.00 8.00 -36.82
N LYS A 363 16.62 9.24 -36.45
CA LYS A 363 16.37 9.61 -35.03
C LYS A 363 14.89 9.67 -34.66
N CYS A 364 13.99 9.47 -35.62
CA CYS A 364 12.55 9.58 -35.41
C CYS A 364 11.88 8.20 -35.28
N THR A 365 12.11 7.30 -36.26
CA THR A 365 11.48 5.98 -36.27
C THR A 365 12.21 4.99 -37.15
N ASN A 366 12.29 3.73 -36.73
CA ASN A 366 12.79 2.62 -37.55
C ASN A 366 11.69 1.99 -38.44
N GLN A 367 10.44 2.43 -38.26
CA GLN A 367 9.29 1.94 -39.02
C GLN A 367 9.04 2.78 -40.28
N ASN A 368 8.14 2.31 -41.17
CA ASN A 368 7.73 3.04 -42.35
C ASN A 368 6.92 4.31 -42.05
N THR A 369 6.34 4.39 -40.84
CA THR A 369 5.54 5.51 -40.34
C THR A 369 5.86 5.81 -38.89
N LYS A 370 5.71 7.08 -38.50
CA LYS A 370 5.75 7.46 -37.07
C LYS A 370 4.35 7.43 -36.48
N SER A 371 4.19 6.81 -35.34
CA SER A 371 2.97 6.85 -34.54
C SER A 371 3.21 7.56 -33.23
N ILE A 372 2.22 8.34 -32.80
CA ILE A 372 2.17 9.00 -31.48
C ILE A 372 0.81 8.68 -30.86
N SER A 373 0.80 8.37 -29.59
CA SER A 373 -0.43 8.13 -28.83
C SER A 373 -0.69 9.25 -27.83
N ARG A 374 -1.98 9.66 -27.70
CA ARG A 374 -2.47 10.67 -26.78
C ARG A 374 -3.67 10.11 -26.03
N HIS A 375 -3.58 10.02 -24.68
CA HIS A 375 -4.68 9.53 -23.89
C HIS A 375 -5.87 10.51 -23.87
N LEU A 376 -7.11 10.03 -23.73
CA LEU A 376 -8.29 10.88 -23.58
C LEU A 376 -8.12 11.88 -22.42
N LEU A 377 -7.51 11.43 -21.33
CA LEU A 377 -7.21 12.21 -20.12
C LEU A 377 -5.78 12.79 -20.14
N GLU A 378 -5.25 13.20 -21.31
CA GLU A 378 -3.88 13.71 -21.42
C GLU A 378 -3.63 14.98 -20.60
N TYR A 379 -4.66 15.77 -20.32
CA TYR A 379 -4.56 16.99 -19.52
C TYR A 379 -4.04 16.69 -18.09
N THR A 380 -4.37 15.50 -17.53
CA THR A 380 -3.94 15.11 -16.19
C THR A 380 -2.42 15.03 -16.07
N LYS A 381 -1.77 14.49 -17.11
CA LYS A 381 -0.31 14.45 -17.19
C LYS A 381 0.33 15.82 -17.22
N LYS A 382 -0.29 16.77 -17.93
CA LYS A 382 0.23 18.15 -18.01
C LYS A 382 0.28 18.78 -16.63
N HIS A 383 -0.80 18.74 -15.87
CA HIS A 383 -0.87 19.27 -14.50
C HIS A 383 0.15 18.63 -13.56
N SER A 384 0.23 17.29 -13.55
CA SER A 384 1.21 16.57 -12.73
C SER A 384 2.66 16.93 -13.08
N MET A 385 2.98 17.07 -14.38
CA MET A 385 4.33 17.41 -14.83
C MET A 385 4.69 18.85 -14.48
N GLU A 386 3.78 19.80 -14.68
CA GLU A 386 4.01 21.22 -14.34
C GLU A 386 4.38 21.36 -12.86
N PHE A 387 3.61 20.79 -11.96
CA PHE A 387 3.92 20.79 -10.53
C PHE A 387 5.23 20.05 -10.22
N ARG A 388 5.43 18.86 -10.81
CA ARG A 388 6.62 18.04 -10.57
C ARG A 388 7.94 18.71 -10.95
N LEU A 389 7.91 19.65 -11.91
CA LEU A 389 9.09 20.40 -12.36
C LEU A 389 9.41 21.61 -11.50
N THR A 390 8.51 22.07 -10.63
CA THR A 390 8.80 23.09 -9.62
C THR A 390 9.83 22.59 -8.60
N GLU A 391 10.49 23.51 -7.88
CA GLU A 391 11.42 23.12 -6.81
C GLU A 391 10.71 22.35 -5.70
N ASP A 392 9.52 22.79 -5.29
CA ASP A 392 8.70 22.10 -4.27
C ASP A 392 8.33 20.68 -4.70
N GLY A 393 7.91 20.50 -5.97
CA GLY A 393 7.59 19.18 -6.51
C GLY A 393 8.81 18.25 -6.60
N LYS A 394 9.99 18.79 -6.89
CA LYS A 394 11.25 18.04 -6.91
C LYS A 394 11.66 17.62 -5.50
N GLU A 395 11.58 18.54 -4.54
CA GLU A 395 11.94 18.27 -3.15
C GLU A 395 10.96 17.26 -2.53
N LEU A 396 9.66 17.46 -2.72
CA LEU A 396 8.63 16.57 -2.21
C LEU A 396 8.83 15.14 -2.74
N TYR A 397 9.08 14.99 -4.04
CA TYR A 397 9.32 13.67 -4.62
C TYR A 397 10.56 12.97 -4.04
N LYS A 398 11.62 13.71 -3.69
CA LYS A 398 12.82 13.16 -3.05
C LYS A 398 12.53 12.58 -1.66
N LYS A 399 11.52 13.11 -0.95
CA LYS A 399 11.14 12.63 0.40
C LYS A 399 10.70 11.17 0.41
N ARG A 400 10.27 10.57 -0.71
CA ARG A 400 9.91 9.14 -0.79
C ARG A 400 10.98 8.22 -0.22
N LYS A 401 12.26 8.50 -0.46
CA LYS A 401 13.38 7.70 0.05
C LYS A 401 13.43 7.65 1.58
N TYR A 402 13.07 8.74 2.22
CA TYR A 402 13.15 8.89 3.67
C TYR A 402 11.84 8.54 4.39
N THR A 403 10.75 8.40 3.67
CA THR A 403 9.43 8.05 4.16
C THR A 403 9.11 6.59 3.84
N ILE A 404 8.41 6.32 2.73
CA ILE A 404 7.84 5.02 2.42
C ILE A 404 8.90 3.94 2.12
N GLU A 405 9.97 4.28 1.37
CA GLU A 405 11.02 3.30 1.05
C GLU A 405 11.77 2.87 2.34
N ARG A 406 12.04 3.82 3.24
CA ARG A 406 12.63 3.54 4.55
C ARG A 406 11.71 2.69 5.42
N LEU A 407 10.40 2.97 5.42
CA LEU A 407 9.41 2.17 6.15
C LEU A 407 9.44 0.71 5.68
N PHE A 408 9.40 0.48 4.35
CA PHE A 408 9.45 -0.88 3.81
C PHE A 408 10.71 -1.62 4.20
N ALA A 409 11.86 -0.96 4.13
CA ALA A 409 13.13 -1.55 4.57
C ALA A 409 13.06 -1.93 6.05
N GLN A 410 12.61 -1.03 6.92
CA GLN A 410 12.46 -1.27 8.35
C GLN A 410 11.48 -2.41 8.64
N CYS A 411 10.29 -2.40 8.02
CA CYS A 411 9.28 -3.42 8.26
C CYS A 411 9.71 -4.80 7.77
N LYS A 412 10.44 -4.88 6.65
CA LYS A 412 11.00 -6.16 6.16
C LYS A 412 12.10 -6.71 7.07
N MET A 413 12.95 -5.86 7.61
CA MET A 413 14.06 -6.26 8.49
C MET A 413 13.59 -6.58 9.92
N SER A 414 12.71 -5.74 10.49
CA SER A 414 12.43 -5.72 11.93
C SER A 414 11.02 -6.17 12.31
N HIS A 415 10.08 -6.29 11.35
CA HIS A 415 8.66 -6.58 11.62
C HIS A 415 8.12 -7.73 10.76
N CYS A 416 8.98 -8.54 10.15
CA CYS A 416 8.62 -9.72 9.35
C CYS A 416 7.74 -9.45 8.11
N LEU A 417 7.75 -8.24 7.51
CA LEU A 417 6.91 -7.92 6.36
C LEU A 417 7.32 -8.68 5.08
N GLY A 418 8.57 -9.10 4.93
CA GLY A 418 9.11 -9.64 3.67
C GLY A 418 8.54 -10.98 3.20
N PHE A 419 7.99 -11.79 4.11
CA PHE A 419 7.38 -13.08 3.79
C PHE A 419 6.24 -13.40 4.75
N THR A 420 5.36 -14.34 4.38
CA THR A 420 4.27 -14.81 5.24
C THR A 420 4.25 -16.33 5.35
N LEU A 421 3.76 -16.83 6.48
CA LEU A 421 3.42 -18.25 6.68
C LEU A 421 1.91 -18.50 6.59
N LEU A 422 1.12 -17.43 6.37
CA LEU A 422 -0.31 -17.50 6.23
C LEU A 422 -0.70 -17.66 4.76
N ARG A 423 -1.84 -18.31 4.52
CA ARG A 423 -2.46 -18.43 3.21
C ARG A 423 -3.78 -17.68 3.22
N GLY A 424 -4.14 -17.10 2.07
CA GLY A 424 -5.35 -16.31 1.89
C GLY A 424 -5.13 -14.81 2.07
N LYS A 425 -5.84 -14.01 1.27
CA LYS A 425 -5.71 -12.56 1.20
C LYS A 425 -6.12 -11.88 2.50
N GLU A 426 -7.27 -12.24 3.06
CA GLU A 426 -7.79 -11.66 4.30
C GLU A 426 -6.81 -11.81 5.47
N LYS A 427 -6.29 -13.05 5.69
CA LYS A 427 -5.34 -13.31 6.78
C LYS A 427 -4.05 -12.51 6.62
N ASN A 428 -3.58 -12.36 5.39
CA ASN A 428 -2.39 -11.57 5.11
C ASN A 428 -2.66 -10.07 5.25
N HIS A 429 -3.85 -9.59 4.91
CA HIS A 429 -4.26 -8.22 5.16
C HIS A 429 -4.29 -7.90 6.66
N ASN A 430 -4.99 -8.72 7.45
CA ASN A 430 -5.08 -8.58 8.91
C ASN A 430 -3.69 -8.63 9.58
N ARG A 431 -2.81 -9.53 9.10
CA ARG A 431 -1.42 -9.59 9.54
C ARG A 431 -0.67 -8.29 9.24
N ASN A 432 -0.84 -7.72 8.06
CA ASN A 432 -0.15 -6.49 7.66
C ASN A 432 -0.63 -5.28 8.46
N LEU A 433 -1.92 -5.21 8.79
CA LEU A 433 -2.47 -4.20 9.70
C LEU A 433 -1.79 -4.25 11.08
N ILE A 434 -1.59 -5.45 11.65
CA ILE A 434 -0.87 -5.58 12.93
C ILE A 434 0.61 -5.25 12.80
N ILE A 435 1.28 -5.61 11.71
CA ILE A 435 2.67 -5.23 11.46
C ILE A 435 2.82 -3.71 11.43
N TYR A 436 1.95 -3.02 10.71
CA TYR A 436 1.99 -1.56 10.62
C TYR A 436 1.56 -0.87 11.93
N SER A 437 0.60 -1.44 12.65
CA SER A 437 0.28 -1.03 14.03
C SER A 437 1.51 -1.14 14.93
N ALA A 438 2.22 -2.27 14.90
CA ALA A 438 3.44 -2.47 15.67
C ALA A 438 4.55 -1.50 15.28
N ALA A 439 4.70 -1.19 13.99
CA ALA A 439 5.66 -0.19 13.50
C ALA A 439 5.33 1.21 14.02
N ASN A 440 4.05 1.62 13.95
CA ASN A 440 3.58 2.90 14.47
C ASN A 440 3.79 3.00 16.00
N ILE A 441 3.38 1.98 16.77
CA ILE A 441 3.56 1.95 18.23
C ILE A 441 5.04 2.01 18.61
N LYS A 442 5.90 1.22 17.97
CA LYS A 442 7.34 1.22 18.24
C LYS A 442 7.95 2.58 17.96
N LYS A 443 7.58 3.19 16.83
CA LYS A 443 8.04 4.54 16.47
C LYS A 443 7.59 5.56 17.50
N LEU A 444 6.32 5.53 17.93
CA LEU A 444 5.78 6.41 18.96
C LEU A 444 6.54 6.25 20.28
N ALA A 445 6.68 5.02 20.76
CA ALA A 445 7.37 4.73 22.02
C ALA A 445 8.82 5.24 22.04
N LEU A 446 9.54 5.08 20.92
CA LEU A 446 10.91 5.57 20.79
C LEU A 446 10.98 7.09 20.69
N LEU A 447 10.03 7.74 20.01
CA LEU A 447 9.96 9.20 19.92
C LEU A 447 9.70 9.84 21.30
N VAL A 448 8.69 9.31 22.01
CA VAL A 448 8.32 9.78 23.36
C VAL A 448 9.51 9.62 24.31
N TRP A 449 10.16 8.45 24.29
CA TRP A 449 11.33 8.20 25.14
C TRP A 449 12.51 9.09 24.81
N LYS A 450 12.86 9.21 23.51
CA LYS A 450 14.05 9.95 23.07
C LYS A 450 13.93 11.45 23.28
N TYR A 451 12.76 12.01 22.99
CA TYR A 451 12.53 13.46 22.98
C TYR A 451 11.71 13.95 24.16
N GLN A 452 11.31 13.06 25.11
CA GLN A 452 10.49 13.38 26.29
C GLN A 452 9.19 14.11 25.91
N ILE A 453 8.60 13.74 24.78
CA ILE A 453 7.38 14.37 24.26
C ILE A 453 6.21 13.99 25.18
N LYS A 454 5.44 14.98 25.64
CA LYS A 454 4.19 14.73 26.35
C LYS A 454 3.10 14.38 25.34
N ILE A 455 2.50 13.20 25.50
CA ILE A 455 1.35 12.74 24.70
C ILE A 455 0.27 12.25 25.64
N GLU A 456 -0.99 12.29 25.17
CA GLU A 456 -2.04 11.52 25.81
C GLU A 456 -1.83 10.03 25.50
N LYS A 457 -1.80 9.21 26.55
CA LYS A 457 -1.67 7.77 26.41
C LYS A 457 -2.86 7.23 25.61
N ILE A 458 -2.58 6.38 24.61
CA ILE A 458 -3.60 5.65 23.87
C ILE A 458 -4.31 4.71 24.86
N SER A 459 -5.50 5.04 25.28
CA SER A 459 -6.28 4.32 26.26
C SER A 459 -7.70 4.04 25.77
N SER A 460 -8.44 3.23 26.51
CA SER A 460 -9.83 2.91 26.22
C SER A 460 -10.70 4.16 26.08
N PHE A 461 -11.54 4.15 25.08
CA PHE A 461 -12.66 5.03 24.75
C PHE A 461 -12.86 6.29 25.58
N LYS A 462 -12.54 7.46 25.01
CA LYS A 462 -13.32 8.66 25.30
C LYS A 462 -14.62 8.55 24.50
N HIS A 463 -15.76 8.57 25.16
CA HIS A 463 -17.13 8.42 24.62
C HIS A 463 -17.47 9.36 23.45
N SER A 464 -16.65 10.42 23.22
CA SER A 464 -16.81 11.39 22.13
C SER A 464 -16.47 10.85 20.73
N PHE A 465 -15.73 9.74 20.64
CA PHE A 465 -15.27 9.20 19.36
C PHE A 465 -16.35 8.35 18.67
N LEU A 466 -17.13 7.58 19.43
CA LEU A 466 -18.26 6.82 18.88
C LEU A 466 -19.34 7.71 18.29
N THR A 467 -19.60 8.87 18.90
CA THR A 467 -20.56 9.85 18.35
C THR A 467 -20.07 10.47 17.04
N LYS A 468 -18.79 10.68 16.84
CA LYS A 468 -18.24 11.20 15.58
C LYS A 468 -18.25 10.13 14.47
N ILE A 469 -17.88 8.88 14.77
CA ILE A 469 -17.91 7.77 13.80
C ILE A 469 -19.35 7.39 13.44
N SER A 470 -20.27 7.27 14.41
CA SER A 470 -21.68 6.98 14.12
C SER A 470 -22.35 8.10 13.31
N HIS A 471 -21.98 9.37 13.56
CA HIS A 471 -22.46 10.51 12.78
C HIS A 471 -21.91 10.50 11.35
N TYR A 472 -20.68 9.99 11.15
CA TYR A 472 -20.04 9.87 9.85
C TYR A 472 -20.65 8.72 9.02
N PHE A 473 -20.90 7.56 9.61
CA PHE A 473 -21.60 6.44 8.95
C PHE A 473 -23.05 6.77 8.63
N LEU A 474 -23.75 7.53 9.48
CA LEU A 474 -25.09 8.04 9.21
C LEU A 474 -25.11 9.07 8.06
N LYS A 475 -24.05 9.87 7.89
CA LYS A 475 -23.91 10.77 6.74
C LYS A 475 -23.63 10.02 5.43
N LEU A 476 -22.80 8.97 5.44
CA LEU A 476 -22.52 8.15 4.26
C LEU A 476 -23.78 7.41 3.79
N SER A 477 -24.58 6.86 4.71
CA SER A 477 -25.84 6.19 4.37
C SER A 477 -26.92 7.16 3.84
N LYS A 478 -26.91 8.43 4.27
CA LYS A 478 -27.79 9.49 3.74
C LYS A 478 -27.33 9.99 2.36
N ASN A 479 -26.03 10.10 2.12
CA ASN A 479 -25.52 10.52 0.81
C ASN A 479 -25.70 9.44 -0.27
N GLN A 480 -25.64 8.16 0.07
CA GLN A 480 -25.96 7.10 -0.88
C GLN A 480 -27.47 7.09 -1.25
N LYS A 481 -28.38 7.51 -0.35
CA LYS A 481 -29.81 7.65 -0.68
C LYS A 481 -30.11 8.90 -1.50
N ASN A 482 -29.35 9.97 -1.37
CA ASN A 482 -29.60 11.21 -2.12
C ASN A 482 -29.02 11.19 -3.54
N ASN A 483 -28.01 10.37 -3.83
CA ASN A 483 -27.49 10.19 -5.19
C ASN A 483 -28.34 9.28 -6.07
N LEU A 484 -29.38 8.62 -5.50
CA LEU A 484 -30.38 7.83 -6.25
C LEU A 484 -31.62 8.63 -6.64
N VAL A 485 -31.73 9.92 -6.26
CA VAL A 485 -32.93 10.77 -6.50
C VAL A 485 -32.67 11.88 -7.54
N CYS A 486 -31.46 12.02 -8.08
CA CYS A 486 -31.14 13.02 -9.11
C CYS A 486 -30.80 12.42 -10.48
N LEU A 487 -31.45 11.33 -10.88
CA LEU A 487 -31.49 10.85 -12.25
C LEU A 487 -32.93 10.37 -12.54
N ASN A 488 -33.84 11.33 -12.72
CA ASN A 488 -35.03 11.24 -13.52
C ASN A 488 -35.12 12.45 -14.43
#